data_1df554f60667e7e1cfee13e7d55dfd53
#
_entry.id   1df554f60667e7e1cfee13e7d55dfd53
#
_cell.length_a   1.000
_cell.length_b   1.000
_cell.length_c   1.000
_cell.angle_alpha   90.00
_cell.angle_beta   90.00
_cell.angle_gamma   90.00
#
_symmetry.space_group_name_H-M   'P 1'
#
loop_
_entity.id
_entity.type
_entity.pdbx_description
1 polymer ?
#
loop_
_entity_poly.entity_id
_entity_poly.type
_entity_poly.pdbx_seq_one_letter_code
_entity_poly.pdbx_strand_id
1 'polypeptide(L)'
;KFTGKWWSKAFADEFENALPENSAKQIVVWNPGCGKGTETYSLACVLKRKYPNAKLRIYAQDTDLLSVSNASLISVPSELAQDWYEPYLTKTANGEYTFSQEIKESIMFEYHDCKNTNALPMVDIVFARDILSLLDEKAQENVVADFLEKMKGNAVAFVGDNESMPASFGFGEKSVGN
;
A
#
# COMPACT_ATOMS: atom_id res chain seq x y z
N LYS A 1 13.46 6.02 -8.66
CA LYS A 1 13.84 5.87 -7.27
C LYS A 1 12.88 5.00 -6.50
N PHE A 2 13.35 4.18 -5.67
CA PHE A 2 12.95 2.86 -5.47
C PHE A 2 12.21 2.66 -4.15
N THR A 3 10.95 2.35 -4.22
CA THR A 3 10.08 1.99 -3.11
C THR A 3 10.09 0.50 -2.79
N GLY A 4 10.99 -0.27 -3.40
CA GLY A 4 11.03 -1.73 -3.24
C GLY A 4 11.72 -2.22 -1.98
N LYS A 5 11.78 -1.43 -0.91
CA LYS A 5 12.45 -1.80 0.33
C LYS A 5 11.47 -2.24 1.41
N TRP A 6 11.91 -3.19 2.24
CA TRP A 6 11.21 -3.53 3.47
C TRP A 6 11.28 -2.33 4.43
N TRP A 7 10.16 -2.05 5.09
CA TRP A 7 10.09 -0.93 6.03
C TRP A 7 10.85 -1.24 7.32
N SER A 8 11.64 -0.27 7.78
CA SER A 8 12.20 -0.32 9.12
C SER A 8 11.10 -0.16 10.17
N LYS A 9 11.38 -0.59 11.41
CA LYS A 9 10.45 -0.35 12.52
C LYS A 9 10.16 1.14 12.70
N ALA A 10 11.17 2.00 12.61
CA ALA A 10 11.00 3.44 12.74
C ALA A 10 10.04 4.01 11.69
N PHE A 11 10.20 3.63 10.43
CA PHE A 11 9.29 4.07 9.38
C PHE A 11 7.89 3.51 9.57
N ALA A 12 7.77 2.23 9.92
CA ALA A 12 6.48 1.60 10.19
C ALA A 12 5.72 2.30 11.32
N ASP A 13 6.40 2.64 12.41
CA ASP A 13 5.81 3.33 13.55
C ASP A 13 5.31 4.75 13.16
N GLU A 14 6.10 5.50 12.39
CA GLU A 14 5.71 6.83 11.93
C GLU A 14 4.54 6.76 10.95
N PHE A 15 4.56 5.81 10.04
CA PHE A 15 3.45 5.59 9.12
C PHE A 15 2.17 5.24 9.87
N GLU A 16 2.25 4.34 10.84
CA GLU A 16 1.10 3.99 11.68
C GLU A 16 0.51 5.20 12.40
N ASN A 17 1.37 6.07 12.94
CA ASN A 17 0.94 7.29 13.62
C ASN A 17 0.25 8.29 12.66
N ALA A 18 0.56 8.24 11.39
CA ALA A 18 -0.06 9.09 10.37
C ALA A 18 -1.42 8.56 9.89
N LEU A 19 -1.73 7.30 10.16
CA LEU A 19 -3.00 6.70 9.80
C LEU A 19 -4.13 7.27 10.65
N PRO A 20 -5.29 7.58 10.06
CA PRO A 20 -6.43 8.08 10.81
C PRO A 20 -7.03 6.98 11.68
N GLU A 21 -7.68 7.38 12.77
CA GLU A 21 -8.54 6.47 13.51
C GLU A 21 -9.72 6.04 12.63
N ASN A 22 -10.02 4.75 12.66
CA ASN A 22 -11.13 4.20 11.89
C ASN A 22 -11.67 2.96 12.62
N SER A 23 -12.92 2.98 13.01
CA SER A 23 -13.59 1.89 13.72
C SER A 23 -14.41 1.01 12.77
N ALA A 24 -14.32 1.20 11.47
CA ALA A 24 -15.06 0.40 10.50
C ALA A 24 -14.62 -1.08 10.55
N LYS A 25 -15.54 -1.96 10.24
CA LYS A 25 -15.28 -3.40 10.19
C LYS A 25 -14.42 -3.82 9.00
N GLN A 26 -14.31 -2.95 8.01
CA GLN A 26 -13.51 -3.18 6.81
C GLN A 26 -12.75 -1.91 6.44
N ILE A 27 -11.48 -2.07 6.12
CA ILE A 27 -10.59 -1.01 5.60
C ILE A 27 -10.19 -1.39 4.19
N VAL A 28 -10.49 -0.52 3.24
CA VAL A 28 -10.21 -0.73 1.82
C VAL A 28 -9.08 0.19 1.38
N VAL A 29 -8.07 -0.38 0.75
CA VAL A 29 -6.87 0.33 0.30
C VAL A 29 -6.66 0.12 -1.19
N TRP A 30 -6.34 1.19 -1.89
CA TRP A 30 -5.88 1.15 -3.26
C TRP A 30 -4.38 1.44 -3.29
N ASN A 31 -3.60 0.47 -3.79
CA ASN A 31 -2.15 0.56 -3.90
C ASN A 31 -1.73 0.38 -5.37
N PRO A 32 -1.89 1.43 -6.20
CA PRO A 32 -1.40 1.39 -7.57
C PRO A 32 0.13 1.47 -7.60
N GLY A 33 0.76 0.82 -8.59
CA GLY A 33 2.22 0.79 -8.72
C GLY A 33 2.91 -0.03 -7.65
N CYS A 34 2.33 -1.18 -7.29
CA CYS A 34 2.82 -2.00 -6.18
C CYS A 34 4.16 -2.71 -6.47
N GLY A 35 4.59 -2.78 -7.73
CA GLY A 35 5.81 -3.46 -8.11
C GLY A 35 5.84 -4.92 -7.65
N LYS A 36 6.93 -5.31 -7.04
CA LYS A 36 7.15 -6.67 -6.51
C LYS A 36 6.41 -6.96 -5.20
N GLY A 37 5.69 -5.99 -4.67
CA GLY A 37 4.88 -6.16 -3.47
C GLY A 37 5.58 -5.95 -2.15
N THR A 38 6.87 -5.64 -2.11
CA THR A 38 7.63 -5.48 -0.87
C THR A 38 6.99 -4.43 0.06
N GLU A 39 6.69 -3.24 -0.46
CA GLU A 39 6.00 -2.21 0.33
C GLU A 39 4.56 -2.59 0.63
N THR A 40 3.89 -3.28 -0.27
CA THR A 40 2.51 -3.73 -0.08
C THR A 40 2.38 -4.64 1.14
N TYR A 41 3.29 -5.59 1.30
CA TYR A 41 3.30 -6.46 2.49
C TYR A 41 3.64 -5.68 3.76
N SER A 42 4.58 -4.75 3.69
CA SER A 42 4.90 -3.87 4.83
C SER A 42 3.67 -3.05 5.23
N LEU A 43 2.98 -2.48 4.26
CA LEU A 43 1.74 -1.73 4.45
C LEU A 43 0.67 -2.62 5.10
N ALA A 44 0.46 -3.84 4.62
CA ALA A 44 -0.51 -4.77 5.17
C ALA A 44 -0.25 -5.06 6.65
N CYS A 45 1.02 -5.26 7.02
CA CYS A 45 1.41 -5.51 8.41
C CYS A 45 1.11 -4.31 9.31
N VAL A 46 1.44 -3.10 8.88
CA VAL A 46 1.13 -1.87 9.63
C VAL A 46 -0.38 -1.67 9.77
N LEU A 47 -1.13 -1.87 8.70
CA LEU A 47 -2.59 -1.74 8.72
C LEU A 47 -3.23 -2.76 9.66
N LYS A 48 -2.73 -3.98 9.70
CA LYS A 48 -3.19 -5.00 10.63
C LYS A 48 -2.90 -4.62 12.07
N ARG A 49 -1.73 -4.02 12.33
CA ARG A 49 -1.35 -3.53 13.65
C ARG A 49 -2.23 -2.35 14.10
N LYS A 50 -2.51 -1.40 13.20
CA LYS A 50 -3.35 -0.22 13.47
C LYS A 50 -4.83 -0.58 13.63
N TYR A 51 -5.34 -1.46 12.77
CA TYR A 51 -6.75 -1.83 12.71
C TYR A 51 -6.94 -3.32 12.95
N PRO A 52 -6.62 -3.83 14.15
CA PRO A 52 -6.55 -5.28 14.39
C PRO A 52 -7.90 -6.00 14.24
N ASN A 53 -9.01 -5.27 14.39
CA ASN A 53 -10.36 -5.82 14.32
C ASN A 53 -11.02 -5.63 12.95
N ALA A 54 -10.36 -4.93 12.03
CA ALA A 54 -10.90 -4.68 10.71
C ALA A 54 -10.48 -5.77 9.73
N LYS A 55 -11.36 -6.08 8.79
CA LYS A 55 -11.02 -6.85 7.60
C LYS A 55 -10.31 -5.92 6.62
N LEU A 56 -9.10 -6.27 6.24
CA LEU A 56 -8.31 -5.49 5.29
C LEU A 56 -8.53 -5.99 3.87
N ARG A 57 -8.66 -5.05 2.94
CA ARG A 57 -8.74 -5.30 1.51
C ARG A 57 -7.81 -4.34 0.80
N ILE A 58 -6.67 -4.85 0.33
CA ILE A 58 -5.66 -4.06 -0.37
C ILE A 58 -5.65 -4.46 -1.84
N TYR A 59 -6.06 -3.54 -2.70
CA TYR A 59 -5.99 -3.71 -4.15
C TYR A 59 -4.65 -3.20 -4.64
N ALA A 60 -3.71 -4.12 -4.82
CA ALA A 60 -2.34 -3.83 -5.22
C ALA A 60 -2.18 -4.08 -6.73
N GLN A 61 -1.89 -3.03 -7.48
CA GLN A 61 -1.94 -3.06 -8.93
C GLN A 61 -0.65 -2.56 -9.55
N ASP A 62 -0.27 -3.13 -10.67
CA ASP A 62 0.87 -2.69 -11.45
C ASP A 62 0.65 -3.00 -12.94
N THR A 63 1.37 -2.29 -13.79
CA THR A 63 1.40 -2.54 -15.25
C THR A 63 2.40 -3.63 -15.64
N ASP A 64 3.26 -4.05 -14.73
CA ASP A 64 4.19 -5.14 -14.94
C ASP A 64 3.56 -6.46 -14.46
N LEU A 65 3.04 -7.21 -15.42
CA LEU A 65 2.40 -8.49 -15.15
C LEU A 65 3.31 -9.48 -14.42
N LEU A 66 4.61 -9.49 -14.74
CA LEU A 66 5.55 -10.38 -14.09
C LEU A 66 5.74 -10.03 -12.61
N SER A 67 5.87 -8.75 -12.32
CA SER A 67 5.96 -8.28 -10.92
C SER A 67 4.71 -8.66 -10.13
N VAL A 68 3.53 -8.42 -10.68
CA VAL A 68 2.25 -8.77 -10.04
C VAL A 68 2.14 -10.28 -9.81
N SER A 69 2.50 -11.08 -10.82
CA SER A 69 2.45 -12.54 -10.71
C SER A 69 3.40 -13.07 -9.63
N ASN A 70 4.58 -12.47 -9.49
CA ASN A 70 5.57 -12.87 -8.50
C ASN A 70 5.29 -12.34 -7.10
N ALA A 71 4.56 -11.24 -6.98
CA ALA A 71 4.28 -10.62 -5.69
C ALA A 71 3.55 -11.55 -4.73
N SER A 72 2.62 -12.37 -5.21
CA SER A 72 1.90 -13.35 -4.40
C SER A 72 2.81 -14.47 -3.86
N LEU A 73 3.98 -14.65 -4.46
CA LEU A 73 4.98 -15.67 -4.12
C LEU A 73 6.24 -15.06 -3.51
N ILE A 74 6.13 -13.89 -2.91
CA ILE A 74 7.28 -13.14 -2.42
C ILE A 74 8.13 -13.96 -1.45
N SER A 75 9.45 -13.92 -1.64
CA SER A 75 10.41 -14.47 -0.70
C SER A 75 10.55 -13.56 0.51
N VAL A 76 10.43 -14.14 1.70
CA VAL A 76 10.60 -13.41 2.96
C VAL A 76 12.02 -13.61 3.47
N PRO A 77 12.85 -12.55 3.56
CA PRO A 77 14.16 -12.66 4.18
C PRO A 77 14.03 -13.11 5.63
N SER A 78 14.91 -14.05 6.04
CA SER A 78 14.86 -14.61 7.40
C SER A 78 15.06 -13.55 8.50
N GLU A 79 15.75 -12.47 8.18
CA GLU A 79 16.00 -11.35 9.11
C GLU A 79 14.70 -10.68 9.57
N LEU A 80 13.66 -10.70 8.75
CA LEU A 80 12.38 -10.10 9.11
C LEU A 80 11.71 -10.80 10.30
N ALA A 81 12.03 -12.06 10.54
CA ALA A 81 11.52 -12.81 11.68
C ALA A 81 12.10 -12.34 13.03
N GLN A 82 13.18 -11.55 12.98
CA GLN A 82 13.81 -10.96 14.16
C GLN A 82 13.53 -9.46 14.28
N ASP A 83 12.61 -8.96 13.48
CA ASP A 83 12.22 -7.56 13.42
C ASP A 83 10.72 -7.42 13.71
N TRP A 84 10.17 -6.23 13.54
CA TRP A 84 8.76 -5.91 13.79
C TRP A 84 7.77 -6.75 12.96
N TYR A 85 8.23 -7.39 11.89
CA TYR A 85 7.40 -8.26 11.04
C TYR A 85 7.03 -9.61 11.71
N GLU A 86 7.72 -10.01 12.76
CA GLU A 86 7.60 -11.34 13.34
C GLU A 86 6.16 -11.80 13.59
N PRO A 87 5.26 -10.97 14.18
CA PRO A 87 3.88 -11.39 14.44
C PRO A 87 3.07 -11.74 13.18
N TYR A 88 3.54 -11.31 12.02
CA TYR A 88 2.84 -11.45 10.74
C TYR A 88 3.47 -12.53 9.85
N LEU A 89 4.42 -13.26 10.37
CA LEU A 89 5.13 -14.32 9.66
C LEU A 89 4.76 -15.69 10.19
N THR A 90 4.83 -16.69 9.30
CA THR A 90 4.66 -18.11 9.62
C THR A 90 5.88 -18.86 9.12
N LYS A 91 6.40 -19.76 9.96
CA LYS A 91 7.50 -20.63 9.56
C LYS A 91 6.96 -21.83 8.80
N THR A 92 7.52 -22.11 7.64
CA THR A 92 7.14 -23.25 6.83
C THR A 92 7.81 -24.53 7.35
N ALA A 93 7.36 -25.69 6.85
CA ALA A 93 7.96 -26.98 7.19
C ALA A 93 9.45 -27.07 6.84
N ASN A 94 9.89 -26.31 5.82
CA ASN A 94 11.30 -26.24 5.39
C ASN A 94 12.15 -25.28 6.24
N GLY A 95 11.57 -24.65 7.26
CA GLY A 95 12.27 -23.66 8.09
C GLY A 95 12.35 -22.27 7.50
N GLU A 96 11.74 -22.03 6.33
CA GLU A 96 11.63 -20.72 5.71
C GLU A 96 10.46 -19.96 6.30
N TYR A 97 10.39 -18.65 6.01
CA TYR A 97 9.28 -17.80 6.45
C TYR A 97 8.41 -17.39 5.29
N THR A 98 7.13 -17.26 5.56
CA THR A 98 6.13 -16.68 4.67
C THR A 98 5.24 -15.75 5.48
N PHE A 99 4.56 -14.81 4.84
CA PHE A 99 3.54 -14.03 5.54
C PHE A 99 2.38 -14.94 5.96
N SER A 100 1.74 -14.60 7.07
CA SER A 100 0.59 -15.33 7.56
C SER A 100 -0.53 -15.36 6.52
N GLN A 101 -1.40 -16.36 6.61
CA GLN A 101 -2.53 -16.48 5.71
C GLN A 101 -3.43 -15.24 5.76
N GLU A 102 -3.62 -14.67 6.94
CA GLU A 102 -4.40 -13.45 7.12
C GLU A 102 -3.83 -12.27 6.34
N ILE A 103 -2.51 -12.07 6.38
CA ILE A 103 -1.84 -11.03 5.60
C ILE A 103 -1.99 -11.29 4.10
N LYS A 104 -1.74 -12.51 3.65
CA LYS A 104 -1.85 -12.87 2.23
C LYS A 104 -3.26 -12.66 1.70
N GLU A 105 -4.27 -13.05 2.44
CA GLU A 105 -5.67 -12.91 2.05
C GLU A 105 -6.14 -11.45 2.01
N SER A 106 -5.45 -10.55 2.71
CA SER A 106 -5.78 -9.13 2.71
C SER A 106 -5.38 -8.42 1.42
N ILE A 107 -4.49 -9.01 0.63
CA ILE A 107 -3.91 -8.37 -0.57
C ILE A 107 -4.40 -9.08 -1.83
N MET A 108 -4.92 -8.30 -2.78
CA MET A 108 -5.23 -8.76 -4.12
C MET A 108 -4.28 -8.09 -5.10
N PHE A 109 -3.38 -8.88 -5.68
CA PHE A 109 -2.44 -8.41 -6.71
C PHE A 109 -3.10 -8.52 -8.08
N GLU A 110 -3.17 -7.39 -8.80
CA GLU A 110 -3.86 -7.29 -10.08
C GLU A 110 -3.01 -6.53 -11.10
N TYR A 111 -3.06 -6.97 -12.36
CA TYR A 111 -2.56 -6.18 -13.47
C TYR A 111 -3.53 -5.04 -13.76
N HIS A 112 -3.06 -3.81 -13.70
CA HIS A 112 -3.85 -2.64 -14.06
C HIS A 112 -2.97 -1.42 -14.28
N ASP A 113 -3.28 -0.62 -15.31
CA ASP A 113 -2.67 0.69 -15.53
C ASP A 113 -3.52 1.76 -14.84
N CYS A 114 -2.95 2.45 -13.86
CA CYS A 114 -3.66 3.49 -13.09
C CYS A 114 -4.15 4.68 -13.94
N LYS A 115 -3.66 4.82 -15.17
CA LYS A 115 -4.16 5.82 -16.13
C LYS A 115 -5.52 5.45 -16.73
N ASN A 116 -5.94 4.20 -16.60
CA ASN A 116 -7.21 3.70 -17.09
C ASN A 116 -8.25 3.68 -15.97
N THR A 117 -9.52 3.77 -16.35
CA THR A 117 -10.64 3.66 -15.40
C THR A 117 -10.60 2.32 -14.67
N ASN A 118 -10.86 2.35 -13.38
CA ASN A 118 -10.84 1.19 -12.51
C ASN A 118 -12.16 1.06 -11.76
N ALA A 119 -12.70 -0.15 -11.71
CA ALA A 119 -13.98 -0.46 -11.05
C ALA A 119 -13.79 -0.86 -9.58
N LEU A 120 -12.92 -0.17 -8.86
CA LEU A 120 -12.71 -0.42 -7.42
C LEU A 120 -13.89 0.10 -6.59
N PRO A 121 -14.14 -0.52 -5.42
CA PRO A 121 -15.05 0.08 -4.44
C PRO A 121 -14.46 1.39 -3.88
N MET A 122 -15.28 2.13 -3.13
CA MET A 122 -14.80 3.29 -2.38
C MET A 122 -13.73 2.88 -1.39
N VAL A 123 -12.64 3.66 -1.31
CA VAL A 123 -11.47 3.33 -0.51
C VAL A 123 -11.30 4.27 0.68
N ASP A 124 -10.68 3.75 1.73
CA ASP A 124 -10.28 4.50 2.93
C ASP A 124 -8.89 5.10 2.78
N ILE A 125 -8.01 4.44 2.01
CA ILE A 125 -6.62 4.82 1.84
C ILE A 125 -6.23 4.60 0.38
N VAL A 126 -5.53 5.59 -0.19
CA VAL A 126 -4.75 5.45 -1.43
C VAL A 126 -3.28 5.47 -1.05
N PHE A 127 -2.54 4.44 -1.45
CA PHE A 127 -1.10 4.34 -1.24
C PHE A 127 -0.41 4.28 -2.61
N ALA A 128 0.12 5.41 -3.05
CA ALA A 128 0.58 5.61 -4.43
C ALA A 128 1.97 6.26 -4.47
N ARG A 129 2.95 5.61 -3.83
CA ARG A 129 4.33 6.12 -3.78
C ARG A 129 5.04 5.93 -5.11
N ASP A 130 5.70 6.99 -5.55
CA ASP A 130 6.55 7.03 -6.76
C ASP A 130 5.82 6.66 -8.06
N ILE A 131 4.54 7.02 -8.16
CA ILE A 131 3.74 6.88 -9.38
C ILE A 131 3.57 8.20 -10.09
N LEU A 132 3.16 9.24 -9.36
CA LEU A 132 2.85 10.55 -9.96
C LEU A 132 4.08 11.13 -10.66
N SER A 133 5.26 10.94 -10.08
CA SER A 133 6.53 11.39 -10.65
C SER A 133 6.88 10.76 -12.01
N LEU A 134 6.24 9.66 -12.37
CA LEU A 134 6.41 8.98 -13.66
C LEU A 134 5.46 9.48 -14.74
N LEU A 135 4.52 10.34 -14.37
CA LEU A 135 3.44 10.81 -15.24
C LEU A 135 3.65 12.29 -15.62
N ASP A 136 3.20 12.65 -16.81
CA ASP A 136 3.09 14.07 -17.18
C ASP A 136 1.95 14.74 -16.40
N GLU A 137 1.90 16.06 -16.42
CA GLU A 137 0.97 16.86 -15.64
C GLU A 137 -0.49 16.47 -15.88
N LYS A 138 -0.88 16.27 -17.14
CA LYS A 138 -2.25 15.89 -17.49
C LYS A 138 -2.60 14.49 -16.99
N ALA A 139 -1.68 13.54 -17.12
CA ALA A 139 -1.87 12.19 -16.62
C ALA A 139 -1.94 12.19 -15.09
N GLN A 140 -1.15 13.01 -14.41
CA GLN A 140 -1.25 13.19 -12.95
C GLN A 140 -2.63 13.69 -12.53
N GLU A 141 -3.15 14.71 -13.20
CA GLU A 141 -4.49 15.24 -12.91
C GLU A 141 -5.57 14.19 -13.10
N ASN A 142 -5.51 13.42 -14.17
CA ASN A 142 -6.48 12.35 -14.43
C ASN A 142 -6.43 11.23 -13.37
N VAL A 143 -5.23 10.82 -12.99
CA VAL A 143 -5.04 9.79 -11.97
C VAL A 143 -5.53 10.28 -10.61
N VAL A 144 -5.18 11.50 -10.23
CA VAL A 144 -5.61 12.07 -8.94
C VAL A 144 -7.13 12.31 -8.92
N ALA A 145 -7.73 12.70 -10.04
CA ALA A 145 -9.18 12.79 -10.14
C ALA A 145 -9.86 11.44 -9.90
N ASP A 146 -9.28 10.34 -10.41
CA ASP A 146 -9.77 9.00 -10.17
C ASP A 146 -9.58 8.58 -8.68
N PHE A 147 -8.45 8.93 -8.06
CA PHE A 147 -8.26 8.74 -6.62
C PHE A 147 -9.38 9.43 -5.83
N LEU A 148 -9.62 10.71 -6.13
CA LEU A 148 -10.61 11.51 -5.42
C LEU A 148 -12.03 10.94 -5.59
N GLU A 149 -12.37 10.49 -6.79
CA GLU A 149 -13.66 9.88 -7.08
C GLU A 149 -13.90 8.62 -6.22
N LYS A 150 -12.86 7.84 -5.97
CA LYS A 150 -12.95 6.59 -5.22
C LYS A 150 -12.71 6.75 -3.71
N MET A 151 -12.21 7.89 -3.26
CA MET A 151 -11.95 8.13 -1.86
C MET A 151 -13.22 8.46 -1.09
N LYS A 152 -13.42 7.79 0.04
CA LYS A 152 -14.45 8.17 1.01
C LYS A 152 -14.16 9.56 1.57
N GLY A 153 -15.17 10.22 2.19
CA GLY A 153 -15.03 11.60 2.66
C GLY A 153 -13.91 11.82 3.69
N ASN A 154 -13.54 10.80 4.45
CA ASN A 154 -12.47 10.84 5.44
C ASN A 154 -11.22 10.06 5.01
N ALA A 155 -11.12 9.70 3.73
CA ALA A 155 -10.00 8.95 3.21
C ALA A 155 -8.73 9.80 3.14
N VAL A 156 -7.58 9.11 3.17
CA VAL A 156 -6.25 9.72 3.06
C VAL A 156 -5.48 9.11 1.90
N ALA A 157 -4.58 9.89 1.31
CA ALA A 157 -3.69 9.42 0.26
C ALA A 157 -2.24 9.64 0.69
N PHE A 158 -1.40 8.64 0.41
CA PHE A 158 0.04 8.69 0.65
C PHE A 158 0.76 8.66 -0.69
N VAL A 159 1.67 9.59 -0.88
CA VAL A 159 2.52 9.69 -2.07
C VAL A 159 3.99 9.67 -1.68
N GLY A 160 4.90 9.57 -2.66
CA GLY A 160 6.34 9.53 -2.39
C GLY A 160 6.91 10.88 -1.97
N ASP A 161 8.18 10.86 -1.51
CA ASP A 161 8.85 12.02 -0.93
C ASP A 161 8.98 13.22 -1.88
N ASN A 162 9.07 12.95 -3.19
CA ASN A 162 9.22 13.97 -4.23
C ASN A 162 7.93 14.14 -5.05
N GLU A 163 6.82 13.76 -4.47
CA GLU A 163 5.51 13.83 -5.11
C GLU A 163 4.57 14.68 -4.28
N SER A 164 3.67 15.41 -4.96
CA SER A 164 2.59 16.13 -4.33
C SER A 164 1.33 16.01 -5.15
N MET A 165 0.19 16.16 -4.51
CA MET A 165 -1.09 16.22 -5.21
C MET A 165 -1.21 17.56 -5.92
N PRO A 166 -1.79 17.61 -7.14
CA PRO A 166 -2.07 18.88 -7.80
C PRO A 166 -2.89 19.82 -6.89
N ALA A 167 -2.45 21.06 -6.74
CA ALA A 167 -3.06 22.04 -5.84
C ALA A 167 -4.55 22.30 -6.13
N SER A 168 -4.95 22.13 -7.37
CA SER A 168 -6.34 22.32 -7.82
C SER A 168 -7.34 21.34 -7.16
N PHE A 169 -6.88 20.25 -6.57
CA PHE A 169 -7.74 19.25 -5.93
C PHE A 169 -7.95 19.50 -4.43
N GLY A 170 -7.30 20.50 -3.85
CA GLY A 170 -7.57 20.91 -2.48
C GLY A 170 -7.06 19.99 -1.38
N PHE A 171 -6.06 19.16 -1.67
CA PHE A 171 -5.42 18.30 -0.65
C PHE A 171 -4.53 19.12 0.28
N GLY A 172 -4.67 18.87 1.59
CA GLY A 172 -3.68 19.26 2.57
C GLY A 172 -2.54 18.24 2.64
N GLU A 173 -1.32 18.70 2.82
CA GLU A 173 -0.14 17.82 2.85
C GLU A 173 0.49 17.74 4.25
N LYS A 174 1.02 16.58 4.58
CA LYS A 174 1.77 16.33 5.80
C LYS A 174 2.86 15.29 5.54
N SER A 175 4.08 15.57 5.99
CA SER A 175 5.17 14.60 5.88
C SER A 175 5.04 13.46 6.88
N VAL A 176 5.43 12.26 6.45
CA VAL A 176 5.47 11.06 7.25
C VAL A 176 6.84 10.40 7.08
N GLY A 177 7.56 10.29 8.17
CA GLY A 177 8.90 9.72 8.19
C GLY A 177 9.97 10.68 7.63
N ASN A 178 11.22 10.42 7.95
CA ASN A 178 12.41 11.08 7.39
C ASN A 178 13.37 10.04 6.81
#